data_1390677c23d44ab120f81ae89e29363a
#
_entry.id   1390677c23d44ab120f81ae89e29363a
#
_cell.length_a   1.000
_cell.length_b   1.000
_cell.length_c   1.000
_cell.angle_alpha   90.00
_cell.angle_beta   90.00
_cell.angle_gamma   90.00
#
_symmetry.space_group_name_H-M   'P 1'
#
loop_
_entity.id
_entity.type
_entity.pdbx_description
1 polymer ?
#
loop_
_entity_poly.entity_id
_entity_poly.type
_entity_poly.pdbx_seq_one_letter_code
_entity_poly.pdbx_strand_id
1 'polypeptide(L)'
;MQEWKEKIRIVRGRLAWASLPLCFCGLVLFDAALRFFYRAAGSTRFLDWRAFVFTGAWSLLLTGVAALLPPLGRRIAMGVYAVFFGLLSVVHGVMFNIFGEFFTFSDTNFAGDGAKFFSLSYLNLRKALVASIVLAMLLLAVGAWLVPKRQPGKPRWPRLAGASGAILLSLVSVVLLNRSLLPQADTMTWGSLFDPNSEEQAYKDFTDSNRCLLMTGLYQYTARDFVVSFGLEASPVDLNSLDQFYEERAGQVSGENEYTGLYEGKSLLMVMLESIDTWLLTPEYMPNLYALQQQGTNFVHNYTPLFLSAGTFNTEFISQTGLLPSVTGLSSSIYSTNSFPFSLAHQFSQQGYTVGSFHTASAGIYSRGSIHQNLGMTYHSGAEMGMDDYMLDSQMMEGYDMFIPEGPFFSYIITYSGHGPYTEEMGNISAPHWEAAQAAVAQSGVESTPANLEEYTHAVAHAMETDQFIGELVAQLEADGRLEDTVLLFYTDHYGKYLTDKEFLYQLKGVSADSPELYRTPCFFYAKGQQPQTVEKYVAPVDLAPTIVNLFGLDTDTRYYMGDDMFGDQGGVVLFPDGGWYDGETYYTSDYQGEVTQEMRDTSAMARRREEASFNTLRADYFARREIS
;
A
#
# COMPACT_ATOMS: atom_id res chain seq x y z
N MET A 1 -6.68 51.61 28.52
CA MET A 1 -6.18 51.04 27.27
C MET A 1 -4.70 51.36 27.00
N GLN A 2 -4.22 52.60 27.18
CA GLN A 2 -2.79 52.94 27.00
C GLN A 2 -1.88 52.25 28.03
N GLU A 3 -2.24 52.23 29.30
CA GLU A 3 -1.45 51.57 30.37
C GLU A 3 -1.31 50.07 30.15
N TRP A 4 -2.35 49.40 29.63
CA TRP A 4 -2.33 47.98 29.30
C TRP A 4 -1.39 47.68 28.11
N LYS A 5 -1.41 48.52 27.06
CA LYS A 5 -0.48 48.44 25.92
C LYS A 5 0.98 48.65 26.35
N GLU A 6 1.21 49.48 27.33
CA GLU A 6 2.55 49.73 27.84
C GLU A 6 3.08 48.58 28.71
N LYS A 7 2.24 47.99 29.57
CA LYS A 7 2.56 46.78 30.32
C LYS A 7 2.90 45.62 29.38
N ILE A 8 2.11 45.38 28.31
CA ILE A 8 2.38 44.40 27.29
C ILE A 8 3.72 44.65 26.60
N ARG A 9 4.03 45.91 26.26
CA ARG A 9 5.30 46.28 25.61
C ARG A 9 6.50 45.99 26.50
N ILE A 10 6.39 46.24 27.80
CA ILE A 10 7.45 45.94 28.79
C ILE A 10 7.67 44.44 28.93
N VAL A 11 6.60 43.68 29.13
CA VAL A 11 6.65 42.19 29.23
C VAL A 11 7.27 41.58 27.96
N ARG A 12 6.79 42.02 26.79
CA ARG A 12 7.33 41.57 25.49
C ARG A 12 8.83 41.92 25.34
N GLY A 13 9.26 43.09 25.81
CA GLY A 13 10.67 43.49 25.79
C GLY A 13 11.55 42.62 26.69
N ARG A 14 11.07 42.27 27.88
CA ARG A 14 11.77 41.40 28.84
C ARG A 14 11.88 39.96 28.36
N LEU A 15 10.84 39.45 27.68
CA LEU A 15 10.76 38.05 27.19
C LEU A 15 11.26 37.89 25.74
N ALA A 16 11.74 38.96 25.10
CA ALA A 16 12.19 38.91 23.70
C ALA A 16 13.29 37.87 23.41
N TRP A 17 14.09 37.53 24.42
CA TRP A 17 15.12 36.48 24.34
C TRP A 17 14.54 35.08 24.12
N ALA A 18 13.32 34.81 24.61
CA ALA A 18 12.64 33.53 24.47
C ALA A 18 12.12 33.25 23.05
N SER A 19 12.13 34.26 22.15
CA SER A 19 11.60 34.12 20.80
C SER A 19 12.20 32.94 20.02
N LEU A 20 13.53 32.80 20.00
CA LEU A 20 14.21 31.70 19.29
C LEU A 20 14.15 30.36 20.05
N PRO A 21 14.34 30.29 21.38
CA PRO A 21 14.10 29.07 22.13
C PRO A 21 12.68 28.50 21.94
N LEU A 22 11.64 29.34 21.94
CA LEU A 22 10.28 28.90 21.70
C LEU A 22 10.07 28.36 20.27
N CYS A 23 10.74 28.97 19.29
CA CYS A 23 10.77 28.45 17.91
C CYS A 23 11.37 27.04 17.87
N PHE A 24 12.56 26.87 18.47
CA PHE A 24 13.23 25.59 18.55
C PHE A 24 12.38 24.52 19.25
N CYS A 25 11.84 24.83 20.44
CA CYS A 25 11.01 23.89 21.19
C CYS A 25 9.73 23.52 20.45
N GLY A 26 9.08 24.46 19.74
CA GLY A 26 7.90 24.17 18.93
C GLY A 26 8.21 23.20 17.80
N LEU A 27 9.35 23.38 17.13
CA LEU A 27 9.80 22.46 16.07
C LEU A 27 10.11 21.08 16.65
N VAL A 28 10.86 20.99 17.75
CA VAL A 28 11.14 19.70 18.40
C VAL A 28 9.85 18.97 18.81
N LEU A 29 8.83 19.72 19.25
CA LEU A 29 7.58 19.11 19.70
C LEU A 29 6.76 18.48 18.56
N PHE A 30 6.77 19.03 17.34
CA PHE A 30 6.11 18.40 16.19
C PHE A 30 6.65 16.99 15.94
N ASP A 31 7.98 16.83 15.86
CA ASP A 31 8.62 15.54 15.66
C ASP A 31 8.37 14.57 16.81
N ALA A 32 8.64 15.03 18.05
CA ALA A 32 8.50 14.16 19.22
C ALA A 32 7.07 13.64 19.39
N ALA A 33 6.06 14.45 19.07
CA ALA A 33 4.66 14.03 19.15
C ALA A 33 4.35 12.91 18.14
N LEU A 34 4.73 13.06 16.88
CA LEU A 34 4.51 12.02 15.86
C LEU A 34 5.16 10.71 16.26
N ARG A 35 6.45 10.70 16.56
CA ARG A 35 7.19 9.48 16.93
C ARG A 35 6.63 8.82 18.19
N PHE A 36 6.16 9.61 19.16
CA PHE A 36 5.62 9.06 20.39
C PHE A 36 4.24 8.42 20.21
N PHE A 37 3.33 9.06 19.46
CA PHE A 37 1.95 8.61 19.37
C PHE A 37 1.73 7.49 18.34
N TYR A 38 2.62 7.33 17.37
CA TYR A 38 2.52 6.32 16.32
C TYR A 38 3.57 5.21 16.42
N ARG A 39 4.19 5.03 17.57
CA ARG A 39 5.05 3.86 17.82
C ARG A 39 4.21 2.60 17.96
N ALA A 40 4.75 1.46 17.56
CA ALA A 40 4.16 0.17 17.88
C ALA A 40 4.07 -0.05 19.40
N ALA A 41 3.07 -0.79 19.86
CA ALA A 41 2.88 -1.10 21.26
C ALA A 41 4.14 -1.83 21.79
N GLY A 42 4.68 -1.34 22.92
CA GLY A 42 5.90 -1.90 23.51
C GLY A 42 7.23 -1.52 22.83
N SER A 43 7.21 -0.91 21.66
CA SER A 43 8.43 -0.50 20.95
C SER A 43 9.11 0.70 21.62
N THR A 44 10.42 0.62 21.79
CA THR A 44 11.29 1.73 22.22
C THR A 44 11.98 2.44 21.07
N ARG A 45 11.71 2.07 19.81
CA ARG A 45 12.35 2.65 18.60
C ARG A 45 12.16 4.17 18.51
N PHE A 46 11.08 4.73 19.07
CA PHE A 46 10.89 6.18 19.15
C PHE A 46 11.96 6.92 19.96
N LEU A 47 12.78 6.19 20.75
CA LEU A 47 13.91 6.70 21.51
C LEU A 47 15.24 6.59 20.74
N ASP A 48 15.23 6.29 19.44
CA ASP A 48 16.46 6.26 18.65
C ASP A 48 17.20 7.59 18.77
N TRP A 49 18.43 7.52 19.20
CA TRP A 49 19.28 8.69 19.43
C TRP A 49 19.53 9.49 18.15
N ARG A 50 19.55 8.82 17.00
CA ARG A 50 19.75 9.47 15.68
C ARG A 50 18.61 10.42 15.37
N ALA A 51 17.37 10.00 15.61
CA ALA A 51 16.20 10.85 15.44
C ALA A 51 16.26 12.10 16.31
N PHE A 52 16.72 11.99 17.56
CA PHE A 52 16.90 13.17 18.44
C PHE A 52 17.97 14.13 17.90
N VAL A 53 19.08 13.59 17.38
CA VAL A 53 20.16 14.43 16.82
C VAL A 53 19.70 15.08 15.51
N PHE A 54 19.05 14.35 14.60
CA PHE A 54 18.46 14.92 13.39
C PHE A 54 17.43 16.01 13.71
N THR A 55 16.47 15.71 14.60
CA THR A 55 15.45 16.69 15.02
C THR A 55 16.07 17.94 15.62
N GLY A 56 17.07 17.76 16.48
CA GLY A 56 17.82 18.89 17.07
C GLY A 56 18.56 19.70 16.01
N ALA A 57 19.25 19.05 15.08
CA ALA A 57 19.97 19.70 14.00
C ALA A 57 19.04 20.48 13.06
N TRP A 58 17.97 19.85 12.58
CA TRP A 58 16.97 20.50 11.72
C TRP A 58 16.23 21.66 12.44
N SER A 59 15.85 21.47 13.69
CA SER A 59 15.22 22.54 14.49
C SER A 59 16.16 23.71 14.70
N LEU A 60 17.46 23.42 14.90
CA LEU A 60 18.49 24.45 15.02
C LEU A 60 18.74 25.17 13.69
N LEU A 61 18.76 24.44 12.56
CA LEU A 61 18.86 24.98 11.21
C LEU A 61 17.73 25.96 10.92
N LEU A 62 16.48 25.52 11.09
CA LEU A 62 15.27 26.33 10.81
C LEU A 62 15.21 27.55 11.73
N THR A 63 15.55 27.39 13.02
CA THR A 63 15.65 28.50 13.97
C THR A 63 16.77 29.47 13.59
N GLY A 64 17.92 28.96 13.13
CA GLY A 64 19.05 29.75 12.63
C GLY A 64 18.66 30.55 11.38
N VAL A 65 18.00 29.94 10.43
CA VAL A 65 17.46 30.62 9.23
C VAL A 65 16.50 31.74 9.64
N ALA A 66 15.56 31.46 10.53
CA ALA A 66 14.67 32.49 11.06
C ALA A 66 15.45 33.63 11.76
N ALA A 67 16.53 33.32 12.48
CA ALA A 67 17.36 34.29 13.17
C ALA A 67 18.13 35.23 12.22
N LEU A 68 18.48 34.78 11.01
CA LEU A 68 19.11 35.61 9.98
C LEU A 68 18.15 36.68 9.43
N LEU A 69 16.85 36.40 9.40
CA LEU A 69 15.83 37.26 8.81
C LEU A 69 15.61 38.55 9.63
N PRO A 70 15.18 39.65 8.98
CA PRO A 70 14.71 40.85 9.69
C PRO A 70 13.47 40.53 10.54
N PRO A 71 13.09 41.38 11.51
CA PRO A 71 12.02 41.06 12.46
C PRO A 71 10.69 40.63 11.83
N LEU A 72 10.28 41.25 10.75
CA LEU A 72 9.06 40.85 10.01
C LEU A 72 9.24 39.48 9.36
N GLY A 73 10.34 39.28 8.62
CA GLY A 73 10.64 38.00 7.97
C GLY A 73 10.72 36.86 8.99
N ARG A 74 11.30 37.10 10.20
CA ARG A 74 11.35 36.10 11.27
C ARG A 74 9.96 35.68 11.73
N ARG A 75 9.02 36.67 11.90
CA ARG A 75 7.63 36.36 12.28
C ARG A 75 6.93 35.55 11.19
N ILE A 76 7.13 35.95 9.94
CA ILE A 76 6.57 35.23 8.80
C ILE A 76 7.13 33.80 8.76
N ALA A 77 8.45 33.61 8.88
CA ALA A 77 9.07 32.29 8.89
C ALA A 77 8.51 31.39 9.99
N MET A 78 8.40 31.87 11.22
CA MET A 78 7.81 31.12 12.33
C MET A 78 6.33 30.78 12.08
N GLY A 79 5.57 31.70 11.45
CA GLY A 79 4.19 31.44 11.04
C GLY A 79 4.09 30.35 9.96
N VAL A 80 4.97 30.41 8.97
CA VAL A 80 5.08 29.40 7.92
C VAL A 80 5.44 28.04 8.52
N TYR A 81 6.41 27.98 9.42
CA TYR A 81 6.79 26.73 10.10
C TYR A 81 5.61 26.16 10.90
N ALA A 82 4.87 27.01 11.65
CA ALA A 82 3.72 26.56 12.43
C ALA A 82 2.64 25.94 11.54
N VAL A 83 2.29 26.59 10.42
CA VAL A 83 1.25 26.11 9.51
C VAL A 83 1.74 24.87 8.75
N PHE A 84 2.93 24.93 8.14
CA PHE A 84 3.44 23.85 7.31
C PHE A 84 3.64 22.54 8.11
N PHE A 85 4.39 22.59 9.21
CA PHE A 85 4.64 21.38 10.00
C PHE A 85 3.41 20.94 10.82
N GLY A 86 2.52 21.87 11.15
CA GLY A 86 1.23 21.53 11.73
C GLY A 86 0.36 20.73 10.77
N LEU A 87 0.21 21.21 9.53
CA LEU A 87 -0.53 20.49 8.49
C LEU A 87 0.14 19.15 8.15
N LEU A 88 1.46 19.14 7.97
CA LEU A 88 2.20 17.91 7.68
C LEU A 88 2.01 16.86 8.79
N SER A 89 2.02 17.28 10.07
CA SER A 89 1.75 16.37 11.18
C SER A 89 0.33 15.80 11.18
N VAL A 90 -0.65 16.59 10.74
CA VAL A 90 -2.04 16.11 10.56
C VAL A 90 -2.09 15.10 9.42
N VAL A 91 -1.46 15.40 8.27
CA VAL A 91 -1.41 14.50 7.11
C VAL A 91 -0.78 13.16 7.49
N HIS A 92 0.39 13.16 8.13
CA HIS A 92 0.99 11.92 8.65
C HIS A 92 0.07 11.15 9.58
N GLY A 93 -0.66 11.84 10.45
CA GLY A 93 -1.59 11.21 11.37
C GLY A 93 -2.79 10.57 10.68
N VAL A 94 -3.34 11.23 9.66
CA VAL A 94 -4.45 10.70 8.85
C VAL A 94 -3.98 9.49 8.04
N MET A 95 -2.86 9.60 7.33
CA MET A 95 -2.30 8.51 6.53
C MET A 95 -2.02 7.28 7.40
N PHE A 96 -1.43 7.48 8.58
CA PHE A 96 -1.17 6.38 9.50
C PHE A 96 -2.46 5.72 10.02
N ASN A 97 -3.52 6.49 10.26
CA ASN A 97 -4.80 5.91 10.71
C ASN A 97 -5.48 5.09 9.61
N ILE A 98 -5.34 5.49 8.34
CA ILE A 98 -5.98 4.80 7.21
C ILE A 98 -5.15 3.61 6.75
N PHE A 99 -3.85 3.81 6.55
CA PHE A 99 -2.97 2.87 5.85
C PHE A 99 -1.95 2.18 6.77
N GLY A 100 -1.80 2.62 8.02
CA GLY A 100 -0.74 2.13 8.91
C GLY A 100 0.66 2.67 8.60
N GLU A 101 0.78 3.58 7.63
CA GLU A 101 2.03 4.14 7.15
C GLU A 101 2.04 5.67 7.17
N PHE A 102 3.24 6.25 7.31
CA PHE A 102 3.39 7.69 7.22
C PHE A 102 3.36 8.18 5.77
N PHE A 103 2.83 9.39 5.59
CA PHE A 103 2.75 10.07 4.31
C PHE A 103 4.12 10.17 3.62
N THR A 104 4.13 9.93 2.30
CA THR A 104 5.24 10.19 1.39
C THR A 104 4.83 11.17 0.28
N PHE A 105 5.77 11.88 -0.34
CA PHE A 105 5.44 12.79 -1.45
C PHE A 105 4.92 12.04 -2.68
N SER A 106 5.26 10.78 -2.86
CA SER A 106 4.67 9.94 -3.91
C SER A 106 3.15 9.80 -3.76
N ASP A 107 2.62 9.87 -2.52
CA ASP A 107 1.19 9.78 -2.25
C ASP A 107 0.41 10.99 -2.81
N THR A 108 1.09 12.11 -3.10
CA THR A 108 0.46 13.29 -3.71
C THR A 108 -0.06 13.02 -5.11
N ASN A 109 0.46 12.00 -5.80
CA ASN A 109 -0.05 11.58 -7.11
C ASN A 109 -1.51 11.13 -7.03
N PHE A 110 -1.97 10.70 -5.86
CA PHE A 110 -3.31 10.20 -5.59
C PHE A 110 -4.20 11.18 -4.81
N ALA A 111 -3.70 12.38 -4.48
CA ALA A 111 -4.44 13.33 -3.65
C ALA A 111 -5.79 13.77 -4.27
N GLY A 112 -5.89 13.80 -5.61
CA GLY A 112 -7.13 14.09 -6.32
C GLY A 112 -8.19 13.01 -6.15
N ASP A 113 -7.76 11.76 -6.07
CA ASP A 113 -8.64 10.61 -5.91
C ASP A 113 -9.01 10.42 -4.43
N GLY A 114 -8.04 10.55 -3.52
CA GLY A 114 -8.31 10.53 -2.09
C GLY A 114 -9.30 11.59 -1.63
N ALA A 115 -9.40 12.74 -2.33
CA ALA A 115 -10.38 13.76 -2.02
C ALA A 115 -11.83 13.31 -2.31
N LYS A 116 -12.05 12.37 -3.24
CA LYS A 116 -13.39 11.86 -3.58
C LYS A 116 -13.93 10.89 -2.52
N PHE A 117 -13.03 10.20 -1.82
CA PHE A 117 -13.35 9.23 -0.75
C PHE A 117 -13.10 9.78 0.65
N PHE A 118 -12.84 11.08 0.77
CA PHE A 118 -12.55 11.68 2.06
C PHE A 118 -13.78 11.63 2.97
N SER A 119 -13.69 10.85 4.05
CA SER A 119 -14.64 10.86 5.16
C SER A 119 -14.08 11.66 6.34
N LEU A 120 -14.95 12.38 7.04
CA LEU A 120 -14.58 13.07 8.28
C LEU A 120 -14.16 12.10 9.39
N SER A 121 -14.55 10.83 9.31
CA SER A 121 -14.11 9.77 10.22
C SER A 121 -12.60 9.54 10.18
N TYR A 122 -11.96 9.76 9.04
CA TYR A 122 -10.50 9.66 8.89
C TYR A 122 -9.73 10.73 9.66
N LEU A 123 -10.38 11.84 10.03
CA LEU A 123 -9.81 12.87 10.88
C LEU A 123 -9.83 12.53 12.38
N ASN A 124 -10.22 11.32 12.76
CA ASN A 124 -10.25 10.89 14.16
C ASN A 124 -8.84 10.68 14.73
N LEU A 125 -8.07 11.76 14.78
CA LEU A 125 -6.74 11.78 15.35
C LEU A 125 -6.77 11.64 16.87
N ARG A 126 -5.77 10.98 17.44
CA ARG A 126 -5.61 10.89 18.90
C ARG A 126 -5.61 12.28 19.52
N LYS A 127 -6.52 12.55 20.44
CA LYS A 127 -6.69 13.87 21.10
C LYS A 127 -5.39 14.45 21.65
N ALA A 128 -4.52 13.59 22.18
CA ALA A 128 -3.22 14.00 22.72
C ALA A 128 -2.24 14.44 21.62
N LEU A 129 -2.26 13.83 20.43
CA LEU A 129 -1.49 14.28 19.26
C LEU A 129 -1.97 15.67 18.83
N VAL A 130 -3.27 15.86 18.67
CA VAL A 130 -3.85 17.17 18.29
C VAL A 130 -3.46 18.24 19.30
N ALA A 131 -3.56 17.95 20.61
CA ALA A 131 -3.14 18.88 21.65
C ALA A 131 -1.64 19.23 21.56
N SER A 132 -0.79 18.27 21.23
CA SER A 132 0.66 18.48 21.05
C SER A 132 0.96 19.34 19.82
N ILE A 133 0.27 19.10 18.69
CA ILE A 133 0.38 19.93 17.47
C ILE A 133 -0.04 21.36 17.77
N VAL A 134 -1.18 21.56 18.42
CA VAL A 134 -1.67 22.90 18.82
C VAL A 134 -0.67 23.59 19.76
N LEU A 135 -0.12 22.88 20.72
CA LEU A 135 0.90 23.43 21.62
C LEU A 135 2.17 23.85 20.85
N ALA A 136 2.65 23.03 19.91
CA ALA A 136 3.79 23.37 19.06
C ALA A 136 3.53 24.64 18.23
N MET A 137 2.34 24.74 17.61
CA MET A 137 1.91 25.95 16.89
C MET A 137 1.84 27.17 17.80
N LEU A 138 1.34 27.03 19.02
CA LEU A 138 1.28 28.11 20.01
C LEU A 138 2.69 28.55 20.43
N LEU A 139 3.63 27.63 20.64
CA LEU A 139 5.03 27.99 20.95
C LEU A 139 5.65 28.83 19.83
N LEU A 140 5.45 28.45 18.57
CA LEU A 140 5.90 29.21 17.40
C LEU A 140 5.20 30.57 17.30
N ALA A 141 3.88 30.65 17.53
CA ALA A 141 3.12 31.87 17.48
C ALA A 141 3.56 32.85 18.60
N VAL A 142 3.75 32.37 19.82
CA VAL A 142 4.28 33.18 20.94
C VAL A 142 5.71 33.59 20.63
N GLY A 143 6.55 32.71 20.11
CA GLY A 143 7.89 33.02 19.64
C GLY A 143 7.90 34.15 18.61
N ALA A 144 7.02 34.10 17.62
CA ALA A 144 6.83 35.12 16.59
C ALA A 144 6.34 36.47 17.21
N TRP A 145 5.40 36.39 18.17
CA TRP A 145 4.92 37.56 18.86
C TRP A 145 6.01 38.24 19.69
N LEU A 146 6.92 37.47 20.32
CA LEU A 146 8.04 37.97 21.12
C LEU A 146 9.19 38.56 20.27
N VAL A 147 9.24 38.34 18.94
CA VAL A 147 10.30 38.89 18.08
C VAL A 147 10.48 40.39 18.35
N PRO A 148 11.67 40.86 18.81
CA PRO A 148 11.90 42.24 19.16
C PRO A 148 11.77 43.15 17.94
N LYS A 149 11.28 44.39 18.16
CA LYS A 149 11.33 45.41 17.13
C LYS A 149 12.81 45.80 16.89
N ARG A 150 13.08 46.21 15.66
CA ARG A 150 14.41 46.69 15.27
C ARG A 150 14.84 47.85 16.18
N GLN A 151 15.98 47.70 16.84
CA GLN A 151 16.59 48.78 17.61
C GLN A 151 17.70 49.41 16.74
N PRO A 152 17.56 50.68 16.32
CA PRO A 152 18.63 51.41 15.66
C PRO A 152 19.87 51.48 16.56
N GLY A 153 21.06 51.28 16.00
CA GLY A 153 22.33 51.40 16.74
C GLY A 153 22.88 50.13 17.41
N LYS A 154 22.10 49.04 17.54
CA LYS A 154 22.67 47.79 18.05
C LYS A 154 23.32 46.96 16.91
N PRO A 155 24.58 46.47 17.11
CA PRO A 155 25.24 45.64 16.11
C PRO A 155 24.47 44.37 15.88
N ARG A 156 24.32 43.97 14.62
CA ARG A 156 23.62 42.72 14.21
C ARG A 156 24.55 41.54 14.16
N TRP A 157 25.83 41.78 14.07
CA TRP A 157 26.83 40.81 13.76
C TRP A 157 26.94 39.67 14.80
N PRO A 158 26.80 39.84 16.12
CA PRO A 158 26.82 38.71 17.04
C PRO A 158 25.67 37.73 16.82
N ARG A 159 24.47 38.26 16.49
CA ARG A 159 23.30 37.44 16.16
C ARG A 159 23.52 36.71 14.83
N LEU A 160 24.03 37.40 13.81
CA LEU A 160 24.31 36.81 12.51
C LEU A 160 25.40 35.73 12.63
N ALA A 161 26.47 35.99 13.34
CA ALA A 161 27.53 35.01 13.59
C ALA A 161 27.00 33.78 14.34
N GLY A 162 26.21 33.99 15.41
CA GLY A 162 25.59 32.88 16.14
C GLY A 162 24.62 32.07 15.29
N ALA A 163 23.78 32.72 14.48
CA ALA A 163 22.87 32.03 13.56
C ALA A 163 23.62 31.27 12.46
N SER A 164 24.66 31.87 11.87
CA SER A 164 25.50 31.19 10.86
C SER A 164 26.25 30.01 11.45
N GLY A 165 26.78 30.15 12.68
CA GLY A 165 27.43 29.04 13.40
C GLY A 165 26.45 27.90 13.70
N ALA A 166 25.23 28.22 14.12
CA ALA A 166 24.17 27.23 14.35
C ALA A 166 23.80 26.48 13.05
N ILE A 167 23.64 27.23 11.95
CA ILE A 167 23.35 26.63 10.62
C ILE A 167 24.50 25.72 10.19
N LEU A 168 25.74 26.17 10.29
CA LEU A 168 26.91 25.35 9.92
C LEU A 168 26.99 24.08 10.76
N LEU A 169 26.82 24.19 12.07
CA LEU A 169 26.81 23.04 12.98
C LEU A 169 25.69 22.05 12.59
N SER A 170 24.49 22.56 12.30
CA SER A 170 23.36 21.75 11.89
C SER A 170 23.64 21.00 10.58
N LEU A 171 24.12 21.71 9.56
CA LEU A 171 24.45 21.11 8.27
C LEU A 171 25.53 20.03 8.40
N VAL A 172 26.59 20.29 9.18
CA VAL A 172 27.64 19.29 9.45
C VAL A 172 27.05 18.06 10.15
N SER A 173 26.20 18.26 11.16
CA SER A 173 25.56 17.15 11.88
C SER A 173 24.66 16.32 10.97
N VAL A 174 23.81 16.97 10.15
CA VAL A 174 22.94 16.29 9.19
C VAL A 174 23.77 15.50 8.18
N VAL A 175 24.83 16.09 7.60
CA VAL A 175 25.69 15.41 6.62
C VAL A 175 26.40 14.21 7.23
N LEU A 176 26.95 14.34 8.44
CA LEU A 176 27.65 13.23 9.10
C LEU A 176 26.70 12.07 9.43
N LEU A 177 25.52 12.37 9.97
CA LEU A 177 24.50 11.35 10.26
C LEU A 177 23.97 10.72 8.96
N ASN A 178 23.69 11.52 7.94
CA ASN A 178 23.25 11.02 6.64
C ASN A 178 24.28 10.04 6.05
N ARG A 179 25.56 10.38 6.10
CA ARG A 179 26.63 9.47 5.67
C ARG A 179 26.72 8.18 6.48
N SER A 180 26.35 8.21 7.75
CA SER A 180 26.35 6.99 8.59
C SER A 180 25.18 6.05 8.29
N LEU A 181 24.15 6.55 7.61
CA LEU A 181 22.96 5.78 7.21
C LEU A 181 23.00 5.37 5.72
N LEU A 182 23.84 6.01 4.92
CA LEU A 182 24.04 5.62 3.52
C LEU A 182 25.23 4.67 3.42
N PRO A 183 25.08 3.55 2.71
CA PRO A 183 26.13 2.57 2.56
C PRO A 183 27.35 3.16 1.86
N GLN A 184 28.54 2.68 2.27
CA GLN A 184 29.76 2.96 1.55
C GLN A 184 29.89 1.93 0.42
N ALA A 185 30.03 2.41 -0.82
CA ALA A 185 29.98 1.61 -2.05
C ALA A 185 30.89 0.36 -2.05
N ASP A 186 31.98 0.37 -1.29
CA ASP A 186 32.96 -0.72 -1.28
C ASP A 186 32.64 -1.87 -0.30
N THR A 187 31.60 -1.74 0.53
CA THR A 187 31.23 -2.75 1.55
C THR A 187 29.92 -3.46 1.26
N MET A 188 29.24 -3.08 0.19
CA MET A 188 27.95 -3.67 -0.16
C MET A 188 28.11 -5.02 -0.84
N THR A 189 27.85 -6.07 -0.09
CA THR A 189 27.50 -7.36 -0.68
C THR A 189 26.01 -7.35 -1.04
N TRP A 190 25.62 -8.08 -2.09
CA TRP A 190 24.23 -8.25 -2.51
C TRP A 190 23.27 -8.57 -1.34
N GLY A 191 23.71 -9.36 -0.36
CA GLY A 191 22.95 -9.69 0.83
C GLY A 191 22.69 -8.53 1.81
N SER A 192 23.48 -7.44 1.76
CA SER A 192 23.31 -6.28 2.64
C SER A 192 22.39 -5.22 2.05
N LEU A 193 22.21 -5.20 0.72
CA LEU A 193 21.29 -4.28 0.02
C LEU A 193 19.83 -4.62 0.27
N PHE A 194 19.53 -5.90 0.49
CA PHE A 194 18.20 -6.45 0.59
C PHE A 194 17.93 -7.14 1.92
N ASP A 195 18.71 -6.85 2.97
CA ASP A 195 18.37 -7.23 4.33
C ASP A 195 17.15 -6.37 4.77
N PRO A 196 15.96 -6.94 4.95
CA PRO A 196 14.79 -6.20 5.42
C PRO A 196 15.01 -5.58 6.81
N ASN A 197 16.03 -6.06 7.53
CA ASN A 197 16.55 -5.43 8.74
C ASN A 197 17.55 -4.31 8.48
N SER A 198 17.92 -4.04 7.23
CA SER A 198 18.88 -2.99 6.90
C SER A 198 18.25 -1.62 7.15
N GLU A 199 18.77 -0.93 8.16
CA GLU A 199 18.44 0.48 8.41
C GLU A 199 18.83 1.36 7.23
N GLU A 200 19.87 0.94 6.48
CA GLU A 200 20.35 1.61 5.28
C GLU A 200 19.30 1.61 4.20
N GLN A 201 18.62 0.48 3.98
CA GLN A 201 17.60 0.34 2.94
C GLN A 201 16.32 1.07 3.31
N ALA A 202 15.86 0.95 4.55
CA ALA A 202 14.73 1.71 5.05
C ALA A 202 14.94 3.23 4.88
N TYR A 203 16.18 3.70 5.01
CA TYR A 203 16.53 5.10 4.83
C TYR A 203 16.78 5.49 3.37
N LYS A 204 17.52 4.67 2.63
CA LYS A 204 17.95 4.97 1.26
C LYS A 204 16.80 4.91 0.27
N ASP A 205 16.04 3.82 0.31
CA ASP A 205 15.02 3.49 -0.69
C ASP A 205 13.58 3.57 -0.16
N PHE A 206 13.40 3.94 1.11
CA PHE A 206 12.08 4.06 1.79
C PHE A 206 11.30 2.74 1.81
N THR A 207 11.99 1.62 1.91
CA THR A 207 11.36 0.29 1.99
C THR A 207 10.44 0.14 3.21
N ASP A 208 10.73 0.89 4.29
CA ASP A 208 9.90 1.00 5.49
C ASP A 208 9.81 2.47 5.92
N SER A 209 8.74 3.14 5.50
CA SER A 209 8.47 4.55 5.80
C SER A 209 8.35 4.81 7.31
N ASN A 210 7.72 3.88 8.04
CA ASN A 210 7.51 3.97 9.48
C ASN A 210 8.84 3.90 10.24
N ARG A 211 9.68 2.94 9.87
CA ARG A 211 11.01 2.79 10.44
C ARG A 211 11.90 3.98 10.12
N CYS A 212 11.87 4.45 8.88
CA CYS A 212 12.61 5.63 8.44
C CYS A 212 12.27 6.85 9.31
N LEU A 213 10.98 7.15 9.53
CA LEU A 213 10.55 8.28 10.37
C LEU A 213 10.96 8.11 11.83
N LEU A 214 10.79 6.91 12.40
CA LEU A 214 11.18 6.65 13.80
C LEU A 214 12.69 6.78 14.02
N MET A 215 13.50 6.43 13.04
CA MET A 215 14.97 6.46 13.08
C MET A 215 15.54 7.85 12.79
N THR A 216 14.91 8.64 11.93
CA THR A 216 15.48 9.92 11.44
C THR A 216 14.71 11.15 11.90
N GLY A 217 13.49 10.98 12.37
CA GLY A 217 12.59 12.06 12.76
C GLY A 217 11.95 12.78 11.57
N LEU A 218 10.89 13.55 11.85
CA LEU A 218 10.02 14.20 10.87
C LEU A 218 10.79 14.98 9.79
N TYR A 219 11.76 15.79 10.19
CA TYR A 219 12.42 16.72 9.27
C TYR A 219 13.36 16.01 8.30
N GLN A 220 14.17 15.08 8.80
CA GLN A 220 15.08 14.31 7.95
C GLN A 220 14.29 13.34 7.07
N TYR A 221 13.26 12.70 7.63
CA TYR A 221 12.30 11.92 6.87
C TYR A 221 11.74 12.71 5.68
N THR A 222 11.13 13.88 5.95
CA THR A 222 10.55 14.74 4.90
C THR A 222 11.59 15.15 3.85
N ALA A 223 12.82 15.47 4.26
CA ALA A 223 13.89 15.83 3.32
C ALA A 223 14.33 14.63 2.47
N ARG A 224 14.43 13.44 3.06
CA ARG A 224 14.79 12.22 2.34
C ARG A 224 13.68 11.76 1.40
N ASP A 225 12.44 11.74 1.89
CA ASP A 225 11.26 11.45 1.10
C ASP A 225 11.18 12.34 -0.15
N PHE A 226 11.41 13.64 -0.01
CA PHE A 226 11.48 14.54 -1.16
C PHE A 226 12.54 14.09 -2.19
N VAL A 227 13.72 13.69 -1.74
CA VAL A 227 14.80 13.22 -2.63
C VAL A 227 14.41 11.92 -3.33
N VAL A 228 13.82 10.97 -2.62
CA VAL A 228 13.44 9.65 -3.14
C VAL A 228 12.24 9.77 -4.07
N SER A 229 11.16 10.41 -3.63
CA SER A 229 9.90 10.53 -4.40
C SER A 229 10.07 11.30 -5.71
N PHE A 230 11.03 12.25 -5.77
CA PHE A 230 11.34 12.98 -7.00
C PHE A 230 12.56 12.42 -7.77
N GLY A 231 13.08 11.26 -7.35
CA GLY A 231 14.17 10.56 -8.05
C GLY A 231 15.48 11.33 -8.13
N LEU A 232 15.75 12.27 -7.20
CA LEU A 232 16.90 13.18 -7.28
C LEU A 232 18.27 12.49 -7.06
N GLU A 233 18.27 11.30 -6.45
CA GLU A 233 19.46 10.46 -6.23
C GLU A 233 19.34 9.08 -6.91
N ALA A 234 18.35 8.87 -7.78
CA ALA A 234 18.16 7.60 -8.44
C ALA A 234 19.40 7.27 -9.28
N SER A 235 20.16 6.26 -8.88
CA SER A 235 21.21 5.69 -9.72
C SER A 235 20.56 5.09 -10.98
N PRO A 236 21.20 5.22 -12.15
CA PRO A 236 20.72 4.53 -13.34
C PRO A 236 20.59 3.03 -13.06
N VAL A 237 19.48 2.43 -13.48
CA VAL A 237 19.33 0.97 -13.42
C VAL A 237 20.32 0.34 -14.40
N ASP A 238 21.06 -0.65 -13.96
CA ASP A 238 21.88 -1.46 -14.84
C ASP A 238 21.01 -2.46 -15.59
N LEU A 239 20.68 -2.12 -16.83
CA LEU A 239 19.85 -2.98 -17.68
C LEU A 239 20.52 -4.34 -17.99
N ASN A 240 21.87 -4.40 -17.98
CA ASN A 240 22.55 -5.67 -18.25
C ASN A 240 22.39 -6.65 -17.06
N SER A 241 22.30 -6.15 -15.84
CA SER A 241 22.00 -7.02 -14.69
C SER A 241 20.57 -7.57 -14.74
N LEU A 242 19.61 -6.81 -15.29
CA LEU A 242 18.26 -7.32 -15.55
C LEU A 242 18.25 -8.36 -16.70
N ASP A 243 18.98 -8.12 -17.79
CA ASP A 243 19.15 -9.11 -18.87
C ASP A 243 19.67 -10.44 -18.30
N GLN A 244 20.71 -10.38 -17.46
CA GLN A 244 21.28 -11.58 -16.82
C GLN A 244 20.25 -12.27 -15.90
N PHE A 245 19.49 -11.49 -15.12
CA PHE A 245 18.45 -12.06 -14.25
C PHE A 245 17.41 -12.82 -15.07
N TYR A 246 16.89 -12.23 -16.15
CA TYR A 246 15.87 -12.88 -16.98
C TYR A 246 16.43 -14.09 -17.78
N GLU A 247 17.70 -14.06 -18.19
CA GLU A 247 18.37 -15.22 -18.79
C GLU A 247 18.50 -16.38 -17.79
N GLU A 248 18.88 -16.10 -16.54
CA GLU A 248 18.93 -17.10 -15.48
C GLU A 248 17.53 -17.62 -15.13
N ARG A 249 16.54 -16.74 -15.08
CA ARG A 249 15.13 -17.07 -14.82
C ARG A 249 14.55 -18.03 -15.86
N ALA A 250 14.92 -17.88 -17.13
CA ALA A 250 14.47 -18.77 -18.21
C ALA A 250 14.76 -20.26 -17.95
N GLY A 251 15.82 -20.56 -17.19
CA GLY A 251 16.15 -21.93 -16.77
C GLY A 251 15.41 -22.40 -15.50
N GLN A 252 14.62 -21.53 -14.88
CA GLN A 252 13.94 -21.79 -13.60
C GLN A 252 12.41 -21.82 -13.71
N VAL A 253 11.84 -21.35 -14.83
CA VAL A 253 10.38 -21.39 -15.04
C VAL A 253 9.91 -22.82 -15.30
N SER A 254 8.69 -23.13 -14.87
CA SER A 254 8.06 -24.41 -15.16
C SER A 254 7.89 -24.60 -16.66
N GLY A 255 8.20 -25.79 -17.16
CA GLY A 255 7.83 -26.20 -18.50
C GLY A 255 6.35 -26.58 -18.61
N GLU A 256 5.96 -27.13 -19.77
CA GLU A 256 4.64 -27.73 -19.97
C GLU A 256 4.36 -28.82 -18.93
N ASN A 257 3.11 -28.90 -18.47
CA ASN A 257 2.63 -29.91 -17.53
C ASN A 257 1.26 -30.45 -17.97
N GLU A 258 0.65 -31.34 -17.20
CA GLU A 258 -0.63 -31.97 -17.53
C GLU A 258 -1.81 -30.97 -17.66
N TYR A 259 -1.66 -29.74 -17.17
CA TYR A 259 -2.67 -28.69 -17.23
C TYR A 259 -2.44 -27.71 -18.40
N THR A 260 -1.36 -27.83 -19.13
CA THR A 260 -1.03 -26.94 -20.26
C THR A 260 -2.13 -27.00 -21.33
N GLY A 261 -2.73 -25.86 -21.62
CA GLY A 261 -3.82 -25.73 -22.59
C GLY A 261 -5.17 -26.32 -22.14
N LEU A 262 -5.35 -26.66 -20.86
CA LEU A 262 -6.60 -27.22 -20.32
C LEU A 262 -7.83 -26.39 -20.70
N TYR A 263 -7.67 -25.06 -20.79
CA TYR A 263 -8.73 -24.09 -21.11
C TYR A 263 -8.49 -23.39 -22.46
N GLU A 264 -7.68 -23.95 -23.34
CA GLU A 264 -7.45 -23.39 -24.68
C GLU A 264 -8.77 -23.14 -25.42
N GLY A 265 -8.96 -21.94 -25.95
CA GLY A 265 -10.16 -21.51 -26.67
C GLY A 265 -11.36 -21.13 -25.81
N LYS A 266 -11.33 -21.36 -24.49
CA LYS A 266 -12.39 -20.89 -23.57
C LYS A 266 -12.22 -19.42 -23.24
N SER A 267 -13.31 -18.75 -22.87
CA SER A 267 -13.28 -17.40 -22.30
C SER A 267 -12.83 -17.43 -20.84
N LEU A 268 -12.22 -16.34 -20.38
CA LEU A 268 -11.86 -16.14 -18.97
C LEU A 268 -12.64 -14.96 -18.39
N LEU A 269 -13.38 -15.21 -17.31
CA LEU A 269 -13.94 -14.20 -16.43
C LEU A 269 -13.16 -14.22 -15.10
N MET A 270 -12.28 -13.26 -14.92
CA MET A 270 -11.42 -13.14 -13.74
C MET A 270 -12.01 -12.09 -12.80
N VAL A 271 -12.39 -12.50 -11.61
CA VAL A 271 -13.05 -11.64 -10.61
C VAL A 271 -12.14 -11.47 -9.40
N MET A 272 -11.67 -10.25 -9.18
CA MET A 272 -10.99 -9.86 -7.95
C MET A 272 -12.01 -9.39 -6.92
N LEU A 273 -12.08 -10.10 -5.82
CA LEU A 273 -13.03 -9.88 -4.73
C LEU A 273 -12.46 -8.88 -3.73
N GLU A 274 -13.09 -7.73 -3.58
CA GLU A 274 -12.70 -6.72 -2.59
C GLU A 274 -12.93 -7.26 -1.17
N SER A 275 -11.85 -7.41 -0.40
CA SER A 275 -11.86 -7.75 1.04
C SER A 275 -12.58 -9.05 1.45
N ILE A 276 -12.92 -9.93 0.51
CA ILE A 276 -13.55 -11.22 0.83
C ILE A 276 -12.50 -12.17 1.39
N ASP A 277 -12.59 -12.39 2.69
CA ASP A 277 -11.65 -13.20 3.46
C ASP A 277 -12.22 -14.62 3.74
N THR A 278 -11.37 -15.54 4.16
CA THR A 278 -11.75 -16.93 4.47
C THR A 278 -12.87 -17.05 5.50
N TRP A 279 -12.94 -16.14 6.47
CA TRP A 279 -13.99 -16.13 7.50
C TRP A 279 -15.35 -15.63 6.98
N LEU A 280 -15.40 -14.95 5.83
CA LEU A 280 -16.61 -14.52 5.15
C LEU A 280 -17.13 -15.60 4.16
N LEU A 281 -16.22 -16.37 3.55
CA LEU A 281 -16.60 -17.37 2.56
C LEU A 281 -17.13 -18.64 3.23
N THR A 282 -18.38 -18.57 3.68
CA THR A 282 -19.11 -19.67 4.31
C THR A 282 -20.45 -19.89 3.58
N PRO A 283 -21.07 -21.08 3.70
CA PRO A 283 -22.37 -21.32 3.07
C PRO A 283 -23.49 -20.46 3.65
N GLU A 284 -23.32 -19.91 4.87
CA GLU A 284 -24.30 -19.03 5.51
C GLU A 284 -24.21 -17.58 5.03
N TYR A 285 -23.01 -17.11 4.66
CA TYR A 285 -22.78 -15.70 4.29
C TYR A 285 -22.71 -15.53 2.77
N MET A 286 -22.06 -16.46 2.07
CA MET A 286 -21.80 -16.40 0.63
C MET A 286 -22.13 -17.75 -0.04
N PRO A 287 -23.41 -18.18 -0.06
CA PRO A 287 -23.78 -19.50 -0.55
C PRO A 287 -23.42 -19.74 -2.02
N ASN A 288 -23.52 -18.73 -2.89
CA ASN A 288 -23.23 -18.85 -4.31
C ASN A 288 -21.73 -19.06 -4.56
N LEU A 289 -20.90 -18.17 -4.01
CA LEU A 289 -19.44 -18.23 -4.15
C LEU A 289 -18.87 -19.48 -3.48
N TYR A 290 -19.40 -19.85 -2.31
CA TYR A 290 -19.01 -21.07 -1.60
C TYR A 290 -19.32 -22.32 -2.44
N ALA A 291 -20.48 -22.40 -3.05
CA ALA A 291 -20.86 -23.53 -3.90
C ALA A 291 -19.95 -23.66 -5.13
N LEU A 292 -19.53 -22.56 -5.75
CA LEU A 292 -18.57 -22.56 -6.85
C LEU A 292 -17.19 -23.03 -6.40
N GLN A 293 -16.73 -22.57 -5.23
CA GLN A 293 -15.46 -23.00 -4.65
C GLN A 293 -15.43 -24.52 -4.42
N GLN A 294 -16.51 -25.08 -3.86
CA GLN A 294 -16.61 -26.53 -3.59
C GLN A 294 -16.65 -27.39 -4.86
N GLN A 295 -17.00 -26.79 -5.99
CA GLN A 295 -17.09 -27.47 -7.28
C GLN A 295 -15.89 -27.16 -8.19
N GLY A 296 -15.01 -26.26 -7.79
CA GLY A 296 -13.88 -25.79 -8.57
C GLY A 296 -12.54 -26.44 -8.22
N THR A 297 -11.49 -25.91 -8.79
CA THR A 297 -10.09 -26.16 -8.39
C THR A 297 -9.69 -25.13 -7.37
N ASN A 298 -9.57 -25.54 -6.11
CA ASN A 298 -9.37 -24.67 -4.95
C ASN A 298 -7.91 -24.69 -4.49
N PHE A 299 -7.28 -23.54 -4.40
CA PHE A 299 -5.92 -23.35 -3.85
C PHE A 299 -6.04 -23.01 -2.36
N VAL A 300 -5.97 -24.05 -1.51
CA VAL A 300 -6.23 -23.92 -0.08
C VAL A 300 -5.14 -23.16 0.69
N HIS A 301 -3.96 -23.02 0.09
CA HIS A 301 -2.82 -22.25 0.61
C HIS A 301 -2.51 -21.04 -0.28
N ASN A 302 -3.54 -20.29 -0.66
CA ASN A 302 -3.35 -19.00 -1.30
C ASN A 302 -3.21 -17.89 -0.25
N TYR A 303 -2.18 -17.07 -0.41
CA TYR A 303 -1.89 -15.93 0.48
C TYR A 303 -1.80 -14.65 -0.34
N THR A 304 -2.41 -13.59 0.17
CA THR A 304 -2.34 -12.26 -0.46
C THR A 304 -1.61 -11.29 0.46
N PRO A 305 -0.26 -11.26 0.43
CA PRO A 305 0.53 -10.28 1.15
C PRO A 305 0.18 -8.86 0.72
N LEU A 306 0.19 -7.93 1.67
CA LEU A 306 -0.02 -6.51 1.38
C LEU A 306 1.28 -5.88 0.87
N PHE A 307 1.38 -5.70 -0.44
CA PHE A 307 2.39 -4.86 -1.04
C PHE A 307 1.86 -3.43 -1.13
N LEU A 308 2.48 -2.51 -0.40
CA LEU A 308 2.09 -1.11 -0.30
C LEU A 308 0.67 -0.88 0.29
N SER A 309 0.36 0.34 0.65
CA SER A 309 -0.89 0.68 1.35
C SER A 309 -2.14 0.56 0.47
N ALA A 310 -2.04 0.81 -0.84
CA ALA A 310 -3.15 0.64 -1.79
C ALA A 310 -3.27 -0.84 -2.20
N GLY A 311 -3.63 -1.70 -1.24
CA GLY A 311 -3.66 -3.16 -1.39
C GLY A 311 -4.40 -3.62 -2.64
N THR A 312 -5.63 -3.15 -2.86
CA THR A 312 -6.47 -3.52 -4.01
C THR A 312 -5.76 -3.29 -5.33
N PHE A 313 -5.29 -2.05 -5.59
CA PHE A 313 -4.65 -1.73 -6.86
C PHE A 313 -3.31 -2.46 -7.04
N ASN A 314 -2.55 -2.67 -5.98
CA ASN A 314 -1.28 -3.39 -6.09
C ASN A 314 -1.50 -4.88 -6.38
N THR A 315 -2.50 -5.52 -5.77
CA THR A 315 -2.86 -6.92 -6.08
C THR A 315 -3.42 -7.06 -7.50
N GLU A 316 -4.22 -6.09 -7.95
CA GLU A 316 -4.67 -5.97 -9.35
C GLU A 316 -3.47 -5.94 -10.31
N PHE A 317 -2.50 -5.05 -10.06
CA PHE A 317 -1.30 -4.92 -10.85
C PHE A 317 -0.47 -6.22 -10.86
N ILE A 318 -0.25 -6.84 -9.70
CA ILE A 318 0.49 -8.11 -9.55
C ILE A 318 -0.14 -9.21 -10.39
N SER A 319 -1.45 -9.40 -10.28
CA SER A 319 -2.17 -10.48 -10.95
C SER A 319 -2.20 -10.34 -12.48
N GLN A 320 -2.19 -9.09 -12.98
CA GLN A 320 -2.22 -8.80 -14.42
C GLN A 320 -0.85 -8.84 -15.07
N THR A 321 0.21 -8.53 -14.32
CA THR A 321 1.56 -8.39 -14.87
C THR A 321 2.52 -9.49 -14.46
N GLY A 322 2.22 -10.22 -13.37
CA GLY A 322 3.17 -11.12 -12.73
C GLY A 322 4.41 -10.42 -12.16
N LEU A 323 4.37 -9.09 -12.03
CA LEU A 323 5.43 -8.28 -11.42
C LEU A 323 5.07 -7.91 -10.00
N LEU A 324 6.05 -7.89 -9.12
CA LEU A 324 5.89 -7.37 -7.77
C LEU A 324 5.93 -5.84 -7.80
N PRO A 325 5.05 -5.15 -7.07
CA PRO A 325 5.03 -3.69 -7.06
C PRO A 325 6.28 -3.10 -6.43
N SER A 326 6.48 -1.81 -6.66
CA SER A 326 7.55 -1.06 -5.99
C SER A 326 7.40 -1.15 -4.47
N VAL A 327 8.51 -1.23 -3.77
CA VAL A 327 8.54 -1.15 -2.30
C VAL A 327 8.39 0.28 -1.76
N THR A 328 8.23 1.27 -2.64
CA THR A 328 8.09 2.68 -2.28
C THR A 328 6.82 3.27 -2.87
N GLY A 329 6.13 4.09 -2.09
CA GLY A 329 4.91 4.77 -2.49
C GLY A 329 3.63 4.02 -2.15
N LEU A 330 2.50 4.62 -2.47
CA LEU A 330 1.18 4.13 -2.11
C LEU A 330 0.66 3.07 -3.09
N SER A 331 1.07 3.18 -4.36
CA SER A 331 0.51 2.38 -5.44
C SER A 331 1.44 2.29 -6.65
N SER A 332 1.38 1.17 -7.34
CA SER A 332 2.08 0.95 -8.62
C SER A 332 1.55 1.81 -9.77
N SER A 333 0.49 2.58 -9.56
CA SER A 333 -0.08 3.47 -10.59
C SER A 333 0.88 4.57 -11.05
N ILE A 334 1.97 4.83 -10.31
CA ILE A 334 3.05 5.71 -10.75
C ILE A 334 3.75 5.21 -12.03
N TYR A 335 3.65 3.91 -12.32
CA TYR A 335 4.20 3.29 -13.53
C TYR A 335 3.18 3.19 -14.67
N SER A 336 2.09 3.97 -14.62
CA SER A 336 0.99 3.94 -15.60
C SER A 336 1.42 4.27 -17.04
N THR A 337 2.62 4.77 -17.24
CA THR A 337 3.18 5.06 -18.59
C THR A 337 4.19 4.02 -19.06
N ASN A 338 4.51 3.02 -18.24
CA ASN A 338 5.45 1.96 -18.61
C ASN A 338 4.85 1.00 -19.63
N SER A 339 5.71 0.28 -20.33
CA SER A 339 5.33 -0.81 -21.23
C SER A 339 5.17 -2.13 -20.47
N PHE A 340 4.08 -2.87 -20.75
CA PHE A 340 3.77 -4.17 -20.12
C PHE A 340 3.42 -5.23 -21.16
N PRO A 341 4.33 -5.61 -22.08
CA PRO A 341 4.02 -6.51 -23.19
C PRO A 341 3.58 -7.92 -22.75
N PHE A 342 3.95 -8.33 -21.53
CA PHE A 342 3.60 -9.65 -20.97
C PHE A 342 2.39 -9.61 -20.02
N SER A 343 1.65 -8.49 -19.94
CA SER A 343 0.37 -8.48 -19.21
C SER A 343 -0.60 -9.51 -19.76
N LEU A 344 -1.43 -10.12 -18.90
CA LEU A 344 -2.44 -11.09 -19.34
C LEU A 344 -3.30 -10.56 -20.47
N ALA A 345 -3.72 -9.30 -20.38
CA ALA A 345 -4.58 -8.68 -21.39
C ALA A 345 -3.91 -8.64 -22.77
N HIS A 346 -2.63 -8.29 -22.85
CA HIS A 346 -1.90 -8.34 -24.12
C HIS A 346 -1.80 -9.78 -24.66
N GLN A 347 -1.54 -10.75 -23.80
CA GLN A 347 -1.44 -12.15 -24.22
C GLN A 347 -2.77 -12.68 -24.79
N PHE A 348 -3.89 -12.42 -24.12
CA PHE A 348 -5.23 -12.77 -24.64
C PHE A 348 -5.57 -12.00 -25.93
N SER A 349 -5.27 -10.70 -26.00
CA SER A 349 -5.54 -9.87 -27.17
C SER A 349 -4.78 -10.36 -28.41
N GLN A 350 -3.53 -10.83 -28.25
CA GLN A 350 -2.72 -11.41 -29.33
C GLN A 350 -3.34 -12.70 -29.90
N GLN A 351 -4.13 -13.43 -29.09
CA GLN A 351 -4.87 -14.62 -29.50
C GLN A 351 -6.28 -14.29 -30.05
N GLY A 352 -6.61 -12.99 -30.20
CA GLY A 352 -7.86 -12.53 -30.78
C GLY A 352 -9.05 -12.47 -29.81
N TYR A 353 -8.81 -12.53 -28.51
CA TYR A 353 -9.86 -12.35 -27.49
C TYR A 353 -10.27 -10.88 -27.40
N THR A 354 -11.56 -10.65 -27.12
CA THR A 354 -12.04 -9.33 -26.67
C THR A 354 -11.62 -9.14 -25.21
N VAL A 355 -10.94 -8.02 -24.91
CA VAL A 355 -10.37 -7.79 -23.58
C VAL A 355 -10.92 -6.52 -22.96
N GLY A 356 -11.42 -6.61 -21.73
CA GLY A 356 -11.96 -5.48 -20.98
C GLY A 356 -11.77 -5.61 -19.47
N SER A 357 -11.79 -4.48 -18.78
CA SER A 357 -11.76 -4.43 -17.32
C SER A 357 -12.91 -3.57 -16.80
N PHE A 358 -13.52 -4.01 -15.70
CA PHE A 358 -14.78 -3.49 -15.18
C PHE A 358 -14.67 -3.25 -13.68
N HIS A 359 -14.98 -2.05 -13.26
CA HIS A 359 -15.02 -1.70 -11.84
C HIS A 359 -16.00 -0.55 -11.62
N THR A 360 -16.58 -0.51 -10.45
CA THR A 360 -17.55 0.50 -10.09
C THR A 360 -16.99 1.92 -10.04
N ALA A 361 -15.71 2.06 -9.70
CA ALA A 361 -15.03 3.34 -9.54
C ALA A 361 -14.69 4.05 -10.87
N SER A 362 -14.46 5.36 -10.82
CA SER A 362 -14.06 6.14 -12.01
C SER A 362 -12.64 5.79 -12.49
N ALA A 363 -12.40 5.92 -13.80
CA ALA A 363 -11.11 5.67 -14.45
C ALA A 363 -9.92 6.52 -13.89
N GLY A 364 -10.22 7.65 -13.22
CA GLY A 364 -9.19 8.50 -12.62
C GLY A 364 -8.60 7.92 -11.34
N ILE A 365 -9.31 7.05 -10.64
CA ILE A 365 -8.83 6.46 -9.37
C ILE A 365 -7.68 5.52 -9.67
N TYR A 366 -6.54 5.73 -8.99
CA TYR A 366 -5.27 5.04 -9.24
C TYR A 366 -4.81 5.14 -10.71
N SER A 367 -5.29 6.13 -11.47
CA SER A 367 -5.02 6.22 -12.91
C SER A 367 -5.41 4.96 -13.69
N ARG A 368 -6.44 4.22 -13.24
CA ARG A 368 -6.85 2.94 -13.82
C ARG A 368 -7.11 3.00 -15.31
N GLY A 369 -7.78 4.05 -15.79
CA GLY A 369 -8.01 4.21 -17.22
C GLY A 369 -6.73 4.20 -18.05
N SER A 370 -5.68 4.85 -17.57
CA SER A 370 -4.40 4.92 -18.26
C SER A 370 -3.58 3.63 -18.14
N ILE A 371 -3.49 3.07 -16.93
CA ILE A 371 -2.67 1.88 -16.73
C ILE A 371 -3.31 0.64 -17.35
N HIS A 372 -4.64 0.49 -17.27
CA HIS A 372 -5.33 -0.62 -17.93
C HIS A 372 -5.20 -0.56 -19.44
N GLN A 373 -5.22 0.66 -20.02
CA GLN A 373 -4.94 0.82 -21.44
C GLN A 373 -3.51 0.34 -21.79
N ASN A 374 -2.51 0.66 -20.96
CA ASN A 374 -1.14 0.18 -21.15
C ASN A 374 -0.98 -1.32 -20.89
N LEU A 375 -1.86 -1.91 -20.07
CA LEU A 375 -1.94 -3.35 -19.89
C LEU A 375 -2.70 -4.06 -21.03
N GLY A 376 -3.28 -3.34 -21.98
CA GLY A 376 -4.02 -3.89 -23.11
C GLY A 376 -5.53 -4.07 -22.88
N MET A 377 -6.09 -3.46 -21.83
CA MET A 377 -7.52 -3.50 -21.49
C MET A 377 -8.22 -2.18 -21.76
N THR A 378 -9.49 -2.23 -22.18
CA THR A 378 -10.39 -1.09 -22.08
C THR A 378 -11.03 -1.08 -20.71
N TYR A 379 -10.83 0.01 -19.95
CA TYR A 379 -11.44 0.16 -18.62
C TYR A 379 -12.85 0.72 -18.73
N HIS A 380 -13.80 0.09 -18.04
CA HIS A 380 -15.21 0.51 -17.95
C HIS A 380 -15.58 0.78 -16.49
N SER A 381 -16.03 2.01 -16.23
CA SER A 381 -16.48 2.46 -14.92
C SER A 381 -17.95 2.09 -14.68
N GLY A 382 -18.41 2.14 -13.41
CA GLY A 382 -19.82 1.94 -13.06
C GLY A 382 -20.76 2.88 -13.81
N ALA A 383 -20.36 4.12 -14.03
CA ALA A 383 -21.15 5.09 -14.80
C ALA A 383 -21.31 4.68 -16.28
N GLU A 384 -20.28 4.07 -16.88
CA GLU A 384 -20.35 3.55 -18.26
C GLU A 384 -21.16 2.27 -18.34
N MET A 385 -21.18 1.45 -17.29
CA MET A 385 -22.04 0.27 -17.15
C MET A 385 -23.50 0.62 -16.85
N GLY A 386 -23.83 1.87 -16.51
CA GLY A 386 -25.19 2.31 -16.21
C GLY A 386 -25.62 2.14 -14.76
N MET A 387 -24.66 1.96 -13.84
CA MET A 387 -24.94 1.81 -12.41
C MET A 387 -25.48 3.10 -11.79
N ASP A 388 -26.53 3.01 -11.02
CA ASP A 388 -27.09 4.13 -10.23
C ASP A 388 -26.32 4.31 -8.89
N ASP A 389 -25.93 3.22 -8.25
CA ASP A 389 -25.09 3.22 -7.04
C ASP A 389 -23.82 2.43 -7.27
N TYR A 390 -22.69 3.13 -7.35
CA TYR A 390 -21.36 2.54 -7.60
C TYR A 390 -20.87 1.66 -6.46
N MET A 391 -21.51 1.64 -5.30
CA MET A 391 -21.12 0.83 -4.15
C MET A 391 -21.75 -0.58 -4.16
N LEU A 392 -22.74 -0.84 -5.02
CA LEU A 392 -23.45 -2.10 -5.07
C LEU A 392 -22.96 -2.98 -6.22
N ASP A 393 -22.29 -4.08 -5.89
CA ASP A 393 -21.78 -5.03 -6.90
C ASP A 393 -22.91 -5.64 -7.75
N SER A 394 -24.08 -5.89 -7.18
CA SER A 394 -25.24 -6.41 -7.93
C SER A 394 -25.64 -5.52 -9.11
N GLN A 395 -25.43 -4.20 -9.00
CA GLN A 395 -25.68 -3.28 -10.11
C GLN A 395 -24.67 -3.39 -11.27
N MET A 396 -23.54 -4.07 -11.09
CA MET A 396 -22.64 -4.37 -12.20
C MET A 396 -23.33 -5.20 -13.29
N MET A 397 -24.40 -5.92 -12.95
CA MET A 397 -25.20 -6.67 -13.93
C MET A 397 -25.84 -5.78 -15.02
N GLU A 398 -25.98 -4.47 -14.82
CA GLU A 398 -26.35 -3.52 -15.86
C GLU A 398 -25.34 -3.47 -17.01
N GLY A 399 -24.07 -3.80 -16.72
CA GLY A 399 -22.98 -3.92 -17.70
C GLY A 399 -22.75 -5.33 -18.25
N TYR A 400 -23.65 -6.28 -18.00
CA TYR A 400 -23.46 -7.69 -18.37
C TYR A 400 -23.04 -7.89 -19.83
N ASP A 401 -23.71 -7.27 -20.78
CA ASP A 401 -23.39 -7.38 -22.21
C ASP A 401 -22.00 -6.80 -22.57
N MET A 402 -21.44 -5.94 -21.72
CA MET A 402 -20.12 -5.36 -21.94
C MET A 402 -19.02 -6.32 -21.48
N PHE A 403 -19.19 -7.02 -20.36
CA PHE A 403 -18.18 -7.96 -19.88
C PHE A 403 -18.38 -9.39 -20.35
N ILE A 404 -19.51 -9.71 -21.02
CA ILE A 404 -19.76 -10.98 -21.72
C ILE A 404 -20.02 -10.71 -23.21
N PRO A 405 -19.04 -10.21 -23.97
CA PRO A 405 -19.19 -9.92 -25.39
C PRO A 405 -19.35 -11.20 -26.23
N GLU A 406 -19.74 -11.06 -27.52
CA GLU A 406 -19.73 -12.18 -28.45
C GLU A 406 -18.30 -12.71 -28.71
N GLY A 407 -18.17 -14.01 -28.87
CA GLY A 407 -16.89 -14.70 -29.10
C GLY A 407 -16.05 -14.93 -27.84
N PRO A 408 -14.78 -15.30 -27.99
CA PRO A 408 -13.86 -15.49 -26.86
C PRO A 408 -13.52 -14.14 -26.21
N PHE A 409 -13.46 -14.11 -24.87
CA PHE A 409 -13.16 -12.90 -24.13
C PHE A 409 -12.27 -13.17 -22.91
N PHE A 410 -11.53 -12.14 -22.52
CA PHE A 410 -10.94 -12.00 -21.20
C PHE A 410 -11.53 -10.77 -20.53
N SER A 411 -12.39 -10.97 -19.55
CA SER A 411 -13.02 -9.91 -18.78
C SER A 411 -12.49 -9.93 -17.35
N TYR A 412 -11.95 -8.81 -16.94
CA TYR A 412 -11.41 -8.59 -15.60
C TYR A 412 -12.37 -7.73 -14.79
N ILE A 413 -12.97 -8.29 -13.78
CA ILE A 413 -13.94 -7.63 -12.89
C ILE A 413 -13.30 -7.38 -11.53
N ILE A 414 -13.48 -6.19 -11.00
CA ILE A 414 -13.06 -5.79 -9.66
C ILE A 414 -14.32 -5.41 -8.88
N THR A 415 -14.64 -6.15 -7.82
CA THR A 415 -15.78 -5.83 -6.96
C THR A 415 -15.50 -4.66 -6.03
N TYR A 416 -16.50 -4.13 -5.35
CA TYR A 416 -16.39 -3.00 -4.43
C TYR A 416 -17.10 -3.23 -3.10
N SER A 417 -18.24 -3.92 -3.08
CA SER A 417 -19.14 -3.95 -1.92
C SER A 417 -18.49 -4.49 -0.65
N GLY A 418 -17.46 -5.35 -0.75
CA GLY A 418 -16.67 -5.82 0.38
C GLY A 418 -15.84 -4.76 1.09
N HIS A 419 -15.72 -3.54 0.52
CA HIS A 419 -14.87 -2.47 1.06
C HIS A 419 -15.42 -1.91 2.39
N GLY A 420 -14.52 -1.62 3.33
CA GLY A 420 -14.85 -0.88 4.56
C GLY A 420 -14.99 0.65 4.35
N PRO A 421 -15.34 1.42 5.38
CA PRO A 421 -15.57 0.98 6.77
C PRO A 421 -16.89 0.21 6.93
N TYR A 422 -16.89 -0.76 7.82
CA TYR A 422 -18.10 -1.56 8.12
C TYR A 422 -18.98 -0.82 9.16
N THR A 423 -19.64 0.22 8.72
CA THR A 423 -20.43 1.13 9.56
C THR A 423 -21.66 1.64 8.83
N GLU A 424 -22.54 2.35 9.55
CA GLU A 424 -23.72 3.02 8.95
C GLU A 424 -23.35 4.03 7.84
N GLU A 425 -22.11 4.50 7.74
CA GLU A 425 -21.66 5.37 6.64
C GLU A 425 -21.74 4.67 5.28
N MET A 426 -21.60 3.33 5.27
CA MET A 426 -21.77 2.47 4.10
C MET A 426 -23.10 1.70 4.17
N GLY A 427 -24.08 2.27 4.83
CA GLY A 427 -25.37 1.63 5.10
C GLY A 427 -26.18 1.28 3.86
N ASN A 428 -25.94 1.93 2.72
CA ASN A 428 -26.53 1.57 1.43
C ASN A 428 -26.13 0.15 0.97
N ILE A 429 -24.89 -0.30 1.23
CA ILE A 429 -24.45 -1.67 0.95
C ILE A 429 -25.10 -2.66 1.93
N SER A 430 -25.12 -2.32 3.20
CA SER A 430 -25.63 -3.20 4.24
C SER A 430 -27.15 -3.34 4.23
N ALA A 431 -27.90 -2.27 3.87
CA ALA A 431 -29.34 -2.21 4.02
C ALA A 431 -30.12 -3.35 3.32
N PRO A 432 -29.79 -3.76 2.10
CA PRO A 432 -30.49 -4.86 1.44
C PRO A 432 -30.36 -6.19 2.18
N HIS A 433 -29.24 -6.41 2.88
CA HIS A 433 -28.87 -7.69 3.49
C HIS A 433 -28.90 -7.66 5.04
N TRP A 434 -29.25 -6.52 5.65
CA TRP A 434 -29.07 -6.29 7.10
C TRP A 434 -29.76 -7.35 7.98
N GLU A 435 -31.05 -7.65 7.72
CA GLU A 435 -31.79 -8.62 8.51
C GLU A 435 -31.20 -10.04 8.37
N ALA A 436 -30.79 -10.42 7.16
CA ALA A 436 -30.16 -11.71 6.90
C ALA A 436 -28.78 -11.81 7.59
N ALA A 437 -27.96 -10.75 7.49
CA ALA A 437 -26.65 -10.69 8.13
C ALA A 437 -26.76 -10.75 9.66
N GLN A 438 -27.70 -10.00 10.26
CA GLN A 438 -27.95 -10.09 11.70
C GLN A 438 -28.32 -11.51 12.14
N ALA A 439 -29.22 -12.16 11.39
CA ALA A 439 -29.63 -13.53 11.70
C ALA A 439 -28.45 -14.52 11.58
N ALA A 440 -27.64 -14.40 10.54
CA ALA A 440 -26.48 -15.25 10.29
C ALA A 440 -25.40 -15.05 11.35
N VAL A 441 -25.06 -13.80 11.70
CA VAL A 441 -24.11 -13.47 12.77
C VAL A 441 -24.60 -13.97 14.14
N ALA A 442 -25.89 -13.83 14.45
CA ALA A 442 -26.45 -14.35 15.69
C ALA A 442 -26.35 -15.89 15.77
N GLN A 443 -26.41 -16.59 14.64
CA GLN A 443 -26.27 -18.05 14.57
C GLN A 443 -24.82 -18.52 14.58
N SER A 444 -23.85 -17.68 14.25
CA SER A 444 -22.43 -18.03 14.20
C SER A 444 -21.83 -18.44 15.54
N GLY A 445 -22.47 -18.01 16.65
CA GLY A 445 -21.95 -18.24 18.00
C GLY A 445 -20.70 -17.40 18.34
N VAL A 446 -20.32 -16.46 17.52
CA VAL A 446 -19.18 -15.56 17.78
C VAL A 446 -19.57 -14.60 18.90
N GLU A 447 -18.77 -14.62 19.97
CA GLU A 447 -18.94 -13.74 21.12
C GLU A 447 -17.92 -12.59 21.05
N SER A 448 -18.41 -11.36 21.17
CA SER A 448 -17.57 -10.15 21.20
C SER A 448 -18.34 -8.96 21.81
N THR A 449 -17.73 -7.77 21.77
CA THR A 449 -18.41 -6.54 22.19
C THR A 449 -19.56 -6.19 21.24
N PRO A 450 -20.59 -5.46 21.70
CA PRO A 450 -21.66 -5.01 20.80
C PRO A 450 -21.16 -4.24 19.57
N ALA A 451 -20.10 -3.41 19.73
CA ALA A 451 -19.50 -2.67 18.63
C ALA A 451 -18.83 -3.58 17.59
N ASN A 452 -18.08 -4.59 18.05
CA ASN A 452 -17.45 -5.58 17.16
C ASN A 452 -18.51 -6.41 16.42
N LEU A 453 -19.61 -6.80 17.10
CA LEU A 453 -20.70 -7.57 16.48
C LEU A 453 -21.48 -6.73 15.45
N GLU A 454 -21.65 -5.44 15.70
CA GLU A 454 -22.26 -4.51 14.73
C GLU A 454 -21.37 -4.37 13.48
N GLU A 455 -20.07 -4.10 13.66
CA GLU A 455 -19.10 -4.03 12.57
C GLU A 455 -19.03 -5.34 11.78
N TYR A 456 -19.04 -6.48 12.48
CA TYR A 456 -19.10 -7.81 11.86
C TYR A 456 -20.38 -8.01 11.04
N THR A 457 -21.54 -7.55 11.53
CA THR A 457 -22.81 -7.64 10.80
C THR A 457 -22.75 -6.84 9.50
N HIS A 458 -22.17 -5.63 9.53
CA HIS A 458 -21.93 -4.86 8.31
C HIS A 458 -21.01 -5.60 7.34
N ALA A 459 -19.90 -6.17 7.80
CA ALA A 459 -18.98 -6.93 6.95
C ALA A 459 -19.66 -8.13 6.29
N VAL A 460 -20.50 -8.87 7.03
CA VAL A 460 -21.29 -9.98 6.48
C VAL A 460 -22.32 -9.49 5.47
N ALA A 461 -23.02 -8.37 5.73
CA ALA A 461 -23.96 -7.79 4.78
C ALA A 461 -23.28 -7.34 3.49
N HIS A 462 -22.09 -6.76 3.58
CA HIS A 462 -21.27 -6.40 2.43
C HIS A 462 -20.86 -7.61 1.59
N ALA A 463 -20.45 -8.71 2.26
CA ALA A 463 -20.13 -9.97 1.59
C ALA A 463 -21.36 -10.59 0.90
N MET A 464 -22.55 -10.50 1.50
CA MET A 464 -23.80 -10.96 0.91
C MET A 464 -24.15 -10.19 -0.38
N GLU A 465 -23.85 -8.89 -0.45
CA GLU A 465 -24.04 -8.08 -1.66
C GLU A 465 -23.15 -8.56 -2.81
N THR A 466 -21.86 -8.81 -2.51
CA THR A 466 -20.95 -9.42 -3.49
C THR A 466 -21.42 -10.82 -3.92
N ASP A 467 -21.90 -11.64 -2.97
CA ASP A 467 -22.41 -12.99 -3.28
C ASP A 467 -23.68 -12.96 -4.15
N GLN A 468 -24.56 -11.96 -3.95
CA GLN A 468 -25.72 -11.75 -4.81
C GLN A 468 -25.28 -11.48 -6.26
N PHE A 469 -24.35 -10.56 -6.47
CA PHE A 469 -23.77 -10.29 -7.79
C PHE A 469 -23.25 -11.57 -8.45
N ILE A 470 -22.44 -12.37 -7.73
CA ILE A 470 -21.88 -13.62 -8.26
C ILE A 470 -22.98 -14.62 -8.62
N GLY A 471 -24.03 -14.74 -7.78
CA GLY A 471 -25.18 -15.61 -8.04
C GLY A 471 -25.94 -15.21 -9.31
N GLU A 472 -26.23 -13.92 -9.48
CA GLU A 472 -26.90 -13.37 -10.66
C GLU A 472 -26.06 -13.53 -11.92
N LEU A 473 -24.76 -13.26 -11.85
CA LEU A 473 -23.80 -13.41 -12.94
C LEU A 473 -23.76 -14.86 -13.45
N VAL A 474 -23.61 -15.83 -12.55
CA VAL A 474 -23.54 -17.25 -12.91
C VAL A 474 -24.88 -17.73 -13.46
N ALA A 475 -25.99 -17.32 -12.87
CA ALA A 475 -27.33 -17.67 -13.37
C ALA A 475 -27.58 -17.14 -14.79
N GLN A 476 -27.12 -15.91 -15.08
CA GLN A 476 -27.27 -15.33 -16.42
C GLN A 476 -26.36 -16.05 -17.44
N LEU A 477 -25.09 -16.33 -17.09
CA LEU A 477 -24.17 -17.12 -17.92
C LEU A 477 -24.74 -18.51 -18.26
N GLU A 478 -25.40 -19.14 -17.28
CA GLU A 478 -26.07 -20.44 -17.46
C GLU A 478 -27.28 -20.31 -18.42
N ALA A 479 -28.10 -19.28 -18.21
CA ALA A 479 -29.28 -19.02 -19.03
C ALA A 479 -28.90 -18.73 -20.49
N ASP A 480 -27.79 -18.07 -20.73
CA ASP A 480 -27.28 -17.74 -22.07
C ASP A 480 -26.49 -18.89 -22.71
N GLY A 481 -26.28 -19.98 -21.97
CA GLY A 481 -25.48 -21.12 -22.42
C GLY A 481 -23.99 -20.81 -22.58
N ARG A 482 -23.52 -19.73 -21.96
CA ARG A 482 -22.12 -19.26 -22.02
C ARG A 482 -21.23 -19.89 -20.93
N LEU A 483 -21.82 -20.41 -19.84
CA LEU A 483 -21.07 -20.94 -18.69
C LEU A 483 -20.20 -22.16 -19.05
N GLU A 484 -20.59 -22.95 -20.07
CA GLU A 484 -19.80 -24.12 -20.52
C GLU A 484 -18.48 -23.73 -21.18
N ASP A 485 -18.44 -22.55 -21.83
CA ASP A 485 -17.28 -22.04 -22.57
C ASP A 485 -16.54 -20.93 -21.80
N THR A 486 -16.92 -20.69 -20.54
CA THR A 486 -16.30 -19.67 -19.70
C THR A 486 -15.70 -20.30 -18.45
N VAL A 487 -14.42 -20.01 -18.23
CA VAL A 487 -13.72 -20.28 -16.97
C VAL A 487 -13.89 -19.09 -16.05
N LEU A 488 -14.31 -19.33 -14.82
CA LEU A 488 -14.41 -18.31 -13.77
C LEU A 488 -13.21 -18.45 -12.85
N LEU A 489 -12.49 -17.38 -12.60
CA LEU A 489 -11.43 -17.29 -11.60
C LEU A 489 -11.84 -16.27 -10.54
N PHE A 490 -11.84 -16.71 -9.29
CA PHE A 490 -12.08 -15.84 -8.13
C PHE A 490 -10.84 -15.81 -7.26
N TYR A 491 -10.42 -14.62 -6.85
CA TYR A 491 -9.34 -14.41 -5.89
C TYR A 491 -9.55 -13.09 -5.16
N THR A 492 -8.94 -12.92 -4.01
CA THR A 492 -9.14 -11.76 -3.14
C THR A 492 -7.96 -10.80 -3.23
N ASP A 493 -8.24 -9.49 -3.17
CA ASP A 493 -7.24 -8.42 -3.25
C ASP A 493 -6.38 -8.29 -1.98
N HIS A 494 -6.97 -8.53 -0.81
CA HIS A 494 -6.28 -8.59 0.49
C HIS A 494 -7.19 -9.21 1.57
N TYR A 495 -6.62 -9.59 2.71
CA TYR A 495 -7.42 -10.05 3.85
C TYR A 495 -8.36 -8.93 4.37
N GLY A 496 -9.38 -9.30 5.11
CA GLY A 496 -10.42 -8.39 5.64
C GLY A 496 -9.90 -7.41 6.68
N LYS A 497 -9.00 -6.51 6.27
CA LYS A 497 -8.25 -5.59 7.13
C LYS A 497 -9.06 -4.44 7.73
N TYR A 498 -10.31 -4.23 7.31
CA TYR A 498 -11.09 -3.05 7.69
C TYR A 498 -11.75 -3.11 9.06
N LEU A 499 -11.83 -4.32 9.70
CA LEU A 499 -12.28 -4.40 11.07
C LEU A 499 -11.42 -3.53 12.01
N THR A 500 -12.06 -2.69 12.80
CA THR A 500 -11.38 -1.71 13.67
C THR A 500 -10.59 -2.39 14.77
N ASP A 501 -11.18 -3.43 15.41
CA ASP A 501 -10.54 -4.25 16.43
C ASP A 501 -9.78 -5.41 15.77
N LYS A 502 -8.45 -5.30 15.72
CA LYS A 502 -7.60 -6.33 15.10
C LYS A 502 -7.57 -7.64 15.88
N GLU A 503 -7.72 -7.61 17.20
CA GLU A 503 -7.82 -8.83 18.00
C GLU A 503 -9.10 -9.61 17.66
N PHE A 504 -10.18 -8.89 17.36
CA PHE A 504 -11.40 -9.50 16.87
C PHE A 504 -11.24 -10.12 15.47
N LEU A 505 -10.54 -9.45 14.56
CA LEU A 505 -10.17 -10.04 13.26
C LEU A 505 -9.38 -11.34 13.44
N TYR A 506 -8.36 -11.33 14.32
CA TYR A 506 -7.55 -12.54 14.58
C TYR A 506 -8.40 -13.67 15.19
N GLN A 507 -9.36 -13.33 16.05
CA GLN A 507 -10.34 -14.29 16.58
C GLN A 507 -11.19 -14.91 15.45
N LEU A 508 -11.73 -14.11 14.54
CA LEU A 508 -12.56 -14.59 13.41
C LEU A 508 -11.78 -15.51 12.47
N LYS A 509 -10.51 -15.19 12.22
CA LYS A 509 -9.64 -16.04 11.39
C LYS A 509 -9.04 -17.23 12.15
N GLY A 510 -9.08 -17.23 13.48
CA GLY A 510 -8.44 -18.25 14.30
C GLY A 510 -6.90 -18.19 14.26
N VAL A 511 -6.31 -17.01 14.08
CA VAL A 511 -4.87 -16.80 13.89
C VAL A 511 -4.30 -15.84 14.93
N SER A 512 -2.97 -15.78 15.05
CA SER A 512 -2.28 -14.72 15.80
C SER A 512 -1.82 -13.60 14.87
N ALA A 513 -1.52 -12.43 15.43
CA ALA A 513 -1.04 -11.25 14.71
C ALA A 513 0.23 -11.51 13.86
N ASP A 514 1.10 -12.39 14.36
CA ASP A 514 2.40 -12.70 13.74
C ASP A 514 2.32 -13.92 12.80
N SER A 515 1.12 -14.45 12.56
CA SER A 515 0.94 -15.64 11.71
C SER A 515 0.83 -15.26 10.24
N PRO A 516 1.51 -15.97 9.31
CA PRO A 516 1.29 -15.80 7.88
C PRO A 516 -0.16 -16.14 7.47
N GLU A 517 -0.86 -16.97 8.26
CA GLU A 517 -2.27 -17.31 8.04
C GLU A 517 -3.22 -16.09 8.07
N LEU A 518 -2.76 -14.97 8.62
CA LEU A 518 -3.48 -13.70 8.51
C LEU A 518 -3.72 -13.30 7.05
N TYR A 519 -2.79 -13.59 6.17
CA TYR A 519 -2.81 -13.24 4.74
C TYR A 519 -3.47 -14.30 3.87
N ARG A 520 -3.93 -15.44 4.43
CA ARG A 520 -4.62 -16.47 3.67
C ARG A 520 -5.99 -16.00 3.22
N THR A 521 -6.25 -16.11 1.91
CA THR A 521 -7.46 -15.63 1.24
C THR A 521 -7.97 -16.65 0.22
N PRO A 522 -9.25 -16.60 -0.18
CA PRO A 522 -9.79 -17.46 -1.23
C PRO A 522 -9.10 -17.24 -2.58
N CYS A 523 -8.81 -18.36 -3.28
CA CYS A 523 -8.43 -18.38 -4.70
C CYS A 523 -8.86 -19.72 -5.31
N PHE A 524 -9.66 -19.68 -6.38
CA PHE A 524 -10.09 -20.90 -7.07
C PHE A 524 -10.54 -20.63 -8.50
N PHE A 525 -10.40 -21.66 -9.36
CA PHE A 525 -10.98 -21.71 -10.69
C PHE A 525 -12.26 -22.55 -10.66
N TYR A 526 -13.26 -22.12 -11.42
CA TYR A 526 -14.46 -22.92 -11.71
C TYR A 526 -14.65 -23.02 -13.22
N ALA A 527 -14.79 -24.24 -13.71
CA ALA A 527 -15.20 -24.53 -15.08
C ALA A 527 -16.31 -25.58 -15.05
N LYS A 528 -17.43 -25.31 -15.70
CA LYS A 528 -18.59 -26.21 -15.69
C LYS A 528 -18.21 -27.59 -16.21
N GLY A 529 -18.55 -28.64 -15.46
CA GLY A 529 -18.25 -30.03 -15.81
C GLY A 529 -16.87 -30.53 -15.43
N GLN A 530 -15.99 -29.67 -14.90
CA GLN A 530 -14.72 -30.07 -14.32
C GLN A 530 -14.92 -30.76 -12.97
N GLN A 531 -14.09 -31.77 -12.68
CA GLN A 531 -14.13 -32.38 -11.35
C GLN A 531 -13.50 -31.46 -10.32
N PRO A 532 -14.09 -31.35 -9.11
CA PRO A 532 -13.48 -30.59 -8.02
C PRO A 532 -12.09 -31.09 -7.69
N GLN A 533 -11.17 -30.15 -7.45
CA GLN A 533 -9.78 -30.42 -7.10
C GLN A 533 -9.30 -29.52 -5.98
N THR A 534 -8.48 -30.05 -5.09
CA THR A 534 -7.76 -29.25 -4.08
C THR A 534 -6.27 -29.25 -4.44
N VAL A 535 -5.68 -28.06 -4.46
CA VAL A 535 -4.25 -27.83 -4.68
C VAL A 535 -3.64 -27.34 -3.38
N GLU A 536 -2.68 -28.11 -2.85
CA GLU A 536 -2.03 -27.88 -1.57
C GLU A 536 -0.74 -27.04 -1.68
N LYS A 537 -0.43 -26.57 -2.88
CA LYS A 537 0.76 -25.73 -3.10
C LYS A 537 0.55 -24.34 -2.50
N TYR A 538 1.60 -23.78 -1.89
CA TYR A 538 1.62 -22.41 -1.37
C TYR A 538 1.77 -21.44 -2.53
N VAL A 539 0.81 -20.55 -2.70
CA VAL A 539 0.67 -19.67 -3.86
C VAL A 539 0.24 -18.26 -3.47
N ALA A 540 0.42 -17.33 -4.40
CA ALA A 540 0.05 -15.92 -4.22
C ALA A 540 -0.45 -15.30 -5.54
N PRO A 541 -1.06 -14.11 -5.56
CA PRO A 541 -1.52 -13.46 -6.79
C PRO A 541 -0.45 -13.26 -7.87
N VAL A 542 0.83 -13.22 -7.51
CA VAL A 542 1.94 -13.15 -8.48
C VAL A 542 2.06 -14.39 -9.35
N ASP A 543 1.54 -15.53 -8.88
CA ASP A 543 1.54 -16.82 -9.57
C ASP A 543 0.36 -16.96 -10.54
N LEU A 544 -0.62 -16.04 -10.51
CA LEU A 544 -1.80 -16.10 -11.38
C LEU A 544 -1.43 -15.94 -12.86
N ALA A 545 -0.59 -14.96 -13.19
CA ALA A 545 -0.25 -14.68 -14.60
C ALA A 545 0.42 -15.89 -15.28
N PRO A 546 1.52 -16.50 -14.76
CA PRO A 546 2.11 -17.68 -15.38
C PRO A 546 1.18 -18.89 -15.38
N THR A 547 0.30 -19.03 -14.37
CA THR A 547 -0.70 -20.10 -14.31
C THR A 547 -1.76 -19.97 -15.40
N ILE A 548 -2.33 -18.78 -15.56
CA ILE A 548 -3.35 -18.51 -16.58
C ILE A 548 -2.77 -18.72 -17.97
N VAL A 549 -1.54 -18.23 -18.20
CA VAL A 549 -0.83 -18.43 -19.47
C VAL A 549 -0.69 -19.92 -19.79
N ASN A 550 -0.29 -20.74 -18.83
CA ASN A 550 -0.17 -22.19 -19.01
C ASN A 550 -1.55 -22.86 -19.26
N LEU A 551 -2.55 -22.55 -18.43
CA LEU A 551 -3.90 -23.13 -18.54
C LEU A 551 -4.58 -22.82 -19.88
N PHE A 552 -4.39 -21.62 -20.41
CA PHE A 552 -4.99 -21.19 -21.68
C PHE A 552 -4.10 -21.47 -22.91
N GLY A 553 -2.91 -22.03 -22.72
CA GLY A 553 -1.97 -22.30 -23.81
C GLY A 553 -1.52 -21.04 -24.55
N LEU A 554 -1.35 -19.93 -23.83
CA LEU A 554 -0.92 -18.66 -24.42
C LEU A 554 0.58 -18.70 -24.69
N ASP A 555 0.97 -18.39 -25.94
CA ASP A 555 2.39 -18.39 -26.37
C ASP A 555 3.10 -17.12 -25.86
N THR A 556 3.75 -17.22 -24.71
CA THR A 556 4.47 -16.10 -24.06
C THR A 556 5.71 -16.55 -23.32
N ASP A 557 6.63 -15.64 -23.11
CA ASP A 557 7.87 -15.89 -22.39
C ASP A 557 7.67 -15.70 -20.87
N THR A 558 7.44 -16.80 -20.17
CA THR A 558 7.15 -16.83 -18.75
C THR A 558 8.31 -16.41 -17.85
N ARG A 559 9.55 -16.24 -18.40
CA ARG A 559 10.69 -15.73 -17.64
C ARG A 559 10.46 -14.32 -17.08
N TYR A 560 9.57 -13.56 -17.71
CA TYR A 560 9.28 -12.17 -17.31
C TYR A 560 8.29 -12.04 -16.15
N TYR A 561 7.74 -13.15 -15.67
CA TYR A 561 6.92 -13.19 -14.46
C TYR A 561 7.77 -13.50 -13.23
N MET A 562 7.48 -12.85 -12.11
CA MET A 562 8.15 -13.10 -10.81
C MET A 562 7.54 -14.30 -10.07
N GLY A 563 6.30 -14.65 -10.38
CA GLY A 563 5.62 -15.85 -9.89
C GLY A 563 5.96 -17.10 -10.69
N ASP A 564 5.41 -18.22 -10.25
CA ASP A 564 5.56 -19.53 -10.88
C ASP A 564 4.18 -20.14 -11.15
N ASP A 565 4.07 -21.05 -12.13
CA ASP A 565 2.83 -21.77 -12.38
C ASP A 565 2.37 -22.55 -11.14
N MET A 566 1.14 -22.33 -10.71
CA MET A 566 0.56 -22.96 -9.52
C MET A 566 0.46 -24.49 -9.65
N PHE A 567 0.45 -25.02 -10.87
CA PHE A 567 0.45 -26.48 -11.17
C PHE A 567 1.83 -27.04 -11.50
N GLY A 568 2.82 -26.18 -11.68
CA GLY A 568 4.18 -26.58 -12.01
C GLY A 568 4.97 -27.13 -10.82
N ASP A 569 6.13 -27.70 -11.08
CA ASP A 569 7.04 -28.25 -10.06
C ASP A 569 7.83 -27.16 -9.32
N GLN A 570 7.88 -25.94 -9.89
CA GLN A 570 8.57 -24.78 -9.30
C GLN A 570 7.63 -23.97 -8.42
N GLY A 571 8.18 -23.14 -7.53
CA GLY A 571 7.41 -22.29 -6.62
C GLY A 571 7.04 -22.99 -5.31
N GLY A 572 5.91 -22.62 -4.72
CA GLY A 572 5.50 -23.10 -3.40
C GLY A 572 6.07 -22.23 -2.27
N VAL A 573 6.52 -21.01 -2.60
CA VAL A 573 7.01 -20.01 -1.65
C VAL A 573 6.25 -18.72 -1.89
N VAL A 574 5.52 -18.27 -0.87
CA VAL A 574 4.82 -16.98 -0.87
C VAL A 574 5.82 -15.88 -0.54
N LEU A 575 5.94 -14.89 -1.39
CA LEU A 575 6.80 -13.73 -1.17
C LEU A 575 6.02 -12.64 -0.43
N PHE A 576 6.64 -12.08 0.60
CA PHE A 576 6.13 -10.94 1.36
C PHE A 576 6.96 -9.70 1.07
N PRO A 577 6.40 -8.48 1.27
CA PRO A 577 7.20 -7.27 1.25
C PRO A 577 8.43 -7.40 2.16
N ASP A 578 9.47 -6.62 1.88
CA ASP A 578 10.71 -6.58 2.66
C ASP A 578 11.55 -7.88 2.58
N GLY A 579 11.38 -8.67 1.52
CA GLY A 579 12.12 -9.91 1.32
C GLY A 579 11.72 -11.03 2.29
N GLY A 580 10.59 -10.88 2.99
CA GLY A 580 9.98 -11.95 3.76
C GLY A 580 9.43 -13.06 2.84
N TRP A 581 9.25 -14.26 3.39
CA TRP A 581 8.67 -15.38 2.65
C TRP A 581 8.06 -16.44 3.57
N TYR A 582 7.16 -17.25 2.99
CA TYR A 582 6.52 -18.39 3.67
C TYR A 582 6.43 -19.59 2.72
N ASP A 583 6.87 -20.76 3.18
CA ASP A 583 6.87 -22.02 2.42
C ASP A 583 5.96 -23.10 3.03
N GLY A 584 5.20 -22.75 4.06
CA GLY A 584 4.33 -23.68 4.81
C GLY A 584 4.94 -24.20 6.10
N GLU A 585 6.25 -24.15 6.24
CA GLU A 585 6.96 -24.54 7.45
C GLU A 585 7.62 -23.34 8.15
N THR A 586 8.23 -22.50 7.36
CA THR A 586 9.00 -21.32 7.83
C THR A 586 8.36 -20.03 7.37
N TYR A 587 7.96 -19.19 8.33
CA TYR A 587 7.64 -17.80 8.07
C TYR A 587 8.87 -16.94 8.39
N TYR A 588 9.61 -16.58 7.35
CA TYR A 588 10.83 -15.79 7.48
C TYR A 588 10.50 -14.30 7.32
N THR A 589 10.74 -13.55 8.38
CA THR A 589 10.55 -12.10 8.41
C THR A 589 11.78 -11.44 9.00
N SER A 590 11.79 -10.11 8.99
CA SER A 590 12.83 -9.31 9.63
C SER A 590 13.02 -9.60 11.14
N ASP A 591 12.00 -10.12 11.79
CA ASP A 591 12.02 -10.42 13.23
C ASP A 591 12.25 -11.91 13.53
N TYR A 592 12.61 -12.73 12.51
CA TYR A 592 12.90 -14.15 12.70
C TYR A 592 14.04 -14.38 13.70
N GLN A 593 13.79 -15.20 14.74
CA GLN A 593 14.72 -15.44 15.84
C GLN A 593 15.34 -16.85 15.83
N GLY A 594 14.95 -17.69 14.88
CA GLY A 594 15.46 -19.06 14.78
C GLY A 594 16.86 -19.15 14.17
N GLU A 595 17.40 -20.38 14.11
CA GLU A 595 18.65 -20.66 13.38
C GLU A 595 18.40 -20.59 11.87
N VAL A 596 19.17 -19.81 11.16
CA VAL A 596 19.06 -19.64 9.70
C VAL A 596 19.87 -20.73 8.99
N THR A 597 19.21 -21.66 8.32
CA THR A 597 19.81 -22.74 7.54
C THR A 597 20.36 -22.24 6.20
N GLN A 598 21.08 -23.10 5.46
CA GLN A 598 21.53 -22.76 4.11
C GLN A 598 20.34 -22.64 3.14
N GLU A 599 19.38 -23.51 3.23
CA GLU A 599 18.15 -23.46 2.43
C GLU A 599 17.37 -22.16 2.63
N MET A 600 17.20 -21.73 3.87
CA MET A 600 16.57 -20.43 4.18
C MET A 600 17.35 -19.26 3.57
N ARG A 601 18.68 -19.31 3.56
CA ARG A 601 19.51 -18.28 2.89
C ARG A 601 19.30 -18.26 1.39
N ASP A 602 19.20 -19.44 0.78
CA ASP A 602 19.01 -19.59 -0.67
C ASP A 602 17.60 -19.11 -1.07
N THR A 603 16.56 -19.46 -0.30
CA THR A 603 15.19 -18.96 -0.48
C THR A 603 15.10 -17.45 -0.30
N SER A 604 15.74 -16.90 0.74
CA SER A 604 15.79 -15.45 0.96
C SER A 604 16.52 -14.73 -0.18
N ALA A 605 17.59 -15.31 -0.70
CA ALA A 605 18.32 -14.73 -1.83
C ALA A 605 17.45 -14.73 -3.10
N MET A 606 16.71 -15.79 -3.35
CA MET A 606 15.76 -15.88 -4.47
C MET A 606 14.66 -14.84 -4.34
N ALA A 607 14.00 -14.76 -3.17
CA ALA A 607 12.92 -13.80 -2.90
C ALA A 607 13.39 -12.35 -3.17
N ARG A 608 14.53 -11.97 -2.62
CA ARG A 608 15.12 -10.63 -2.81
C ARG A 608 15.48 -10.34 -4.25
N ARG A 609 16.07 -11.30 -4.96
CA ARG A 609 16.43 -11.13 -6.38
C ARG A 609 15.20 -10.90 -7.25
N ARG A 610 14.07 -11.59 -6.98
CA ARG A 610 12.81 -11.39 -7.70
C ARG A 610 12.22 -10.02 -7.40
N GLU A 611 12.19 -9.62 -6.14
CA GLU A 611 11.70 -8.28 -5.72
C GLU A 611 12.54 -7.16 -6.35
N GLU A 612 13.87 -7.27 -6.29
CA GLU A 612 14.77 -6.30 -6.91
C GLU A 612 14.63 -6.22 -8.43
N ALA A 613 14.59 -7.36 -9.09
CA ALA A 613 14.46 -7.41 -10.54
C ALA A 613 13.14 -6.77 -10.98
N SER A 614 12.03 -7.08 -10.29
CA SER A 614 10.73 -6.47 -10.54
C SER A 614 10.77 -4.95 -10.33
N PHE A 615 11.28 -4.50 -9.20
CA PHE A 615 11.43 -3.08 -8.90
C PHE A 615 12.25 -2.33 -9.95
N ASN A 616 13.40 -2.89 -10.35
CA ASN A 616 14.25 -2.29 -11.36
C ASN A 616 13.63 -2.33 -12.76
N THR A 617 12.89 -3.38 -13.09
CA THR A 617 12.10 -3.48 -14.34
C THR A 617 11.10 -2.33 -14.42
N LEU A 618 10.35 -2.09 -13.36
CA LEU A 618 9.37 -1.00 -13.29
C LEU A 618 10.04 0.37 -13.34
N ARG A 619 11.06 0.58 -12.50
CA ARG A 619 11.77 1.87 -12.40
C ARG A 619 12.46 2.28 -13.70
N ALA A 620 12.96 1.31 -14.44
CA ALA A 620 13.68 1.54 -15.69
C ALA A 620 12.76 1.62 -16.90
N ASP A 621 11.50 1.22 -16.80
CA ASP A 621 10.68 0.87 -17.95
C ASP A 621 11.45 -0.08 -18.89
N TYR A 622 11.87 -1.21 -18.31
CA TYR A 622 12.82 -2.14 -18.93
C TYR A 622 12.36 -2.63 -20.29
N PHE A 623 11.08 -3.03 -20.41
CA PHE A 623 10.55 -3.57 -21.66
C PHE A 623 10.59 -2.53 -22.79
N ALA A 624 10.18 -1.30 -22.53
CA ALA A 624 10.29 -0.22 -23.51
C ALA A 624 11.75 0.07 -23.90
N ARG A 625 12.67 0.11 -22.93
CA ARG A 625 14.09 0.39 -23.20
C ARG A 625 14.82 -0.73 -23.92
N ARG A 626 14.39 -1.96 -23.78
CA ARG A 626 14.94 -3.13 -24.51
C ARG A 626 14.16 -3.45 -25.78
N GLU A 627 13.12 -2.65 -26.10
CA GLU A 627 12.26 -2.86 -27.28
C GLU A 627 11.67 -4.29 -27.30
N ILE A 628 11.33 -4.82 -26.10
CA ILE A 628 10.72 -6.13 -25.93
C ILE A 628 9.20 -5.96 -26.06
N SER A 629 8.61 -6.73 -27.01
CA SER A 629 7.18 -6.65 -27.34
C SER A 629 6.54 -8.03 -27.36
#